data_bd7e570260190c10e520bea0bafae5bc
#
_entry.id   bd7e570260190c10e520bea0bafae5bc
#
_cell.length_a   1.000
_cell.length_b   1.000
_cell.length_c   1.000
_cell.angle_alpha   90.00
_cell.angle_beta   90.00
_cell.angle_gamma   90.00
#
_symmetry.space_group_name_H-M   'P 1'
#
loop_
_entity.id
_entity.type
_entity.pdbx_description
1 polymer ?
#
loop_
_entity_poly.entity_id
_entity_poly.type
_entity_poly.pdbx_seq_one_letter_code
_entity_poly.pdbx_strand_id
1 'polypeptide(L)'
;MPVTIPQLTTEQLEAARAAATQARRRRADLKGKVRTGELSLASALDSAAGDDVLAHVKVVDLLKALPRVGEKRAALVMERLDIAPNRRIRGLGRHQVAGLKAEFSDR
;
A
#
# COMPACT_ATOMS: atom_id res chain seq x y z
N MET A 1 10.18 29.19 31.46
CA MET A 1 9.17 29.47 30.47
C MET A 1 8.61 28.18 29.90
N PRO A 2 7.32 27.99 29.97
CA PRO A 2 6.76 26.79 29.36
C PRO A 2 6.94 26.87 27.85
N VAL A 3 7.38 25.77 27.27
CA VAL A 3 7.47 25.65 25.83
C VAL A 3 6.06 25.47 25.30
N THR A 4 5.57 26.44 24.55
CA THR A 4 4.26 26.33 23.94
C THR A 4 4.41 25.67 22.58
N ILE A 5 3.87 24.48 22.45
CA ILE A 5 3.81 23.83 21.12
C ILE A 5 2.74 24.54 20.32
N PRO A 6 3.06 25.07 19.14
CA PRO A 6 2.05 25.71 18.30
C PRO A 6 0.93 24.73 17.99
N GLN A 7 -0.28 25.10 18.31
CA GLN A 7 -1.43 24.27 17.98
C GLN A 7 -1.91 24.61 16.58
N LEU A 8 -2.38 23.60 15.89
CA LEU A 8 -2.97 23.80 14.57
C LEU A 8 -4.24 24.65 14.70
N THR A 9 -4.44 25.55 13.76
CA THR A 9 -5.69 26.28 13.65
C THR A 9 -6.80 25.34 13.22
N THR A 10 -8.05 25.76 13.40
CA THR A 10 -9.20 24.98 12.93
C THR A 10 -9.07 24.67 11.44
N GLU A 11 -8.67 25.68 10.65
CA GLU A 11 -8.48 25.50 9.21
C GLU A 11 -7.40 24.47 8.90
N GLN A 12 -6.29 24.50 9.64
CA GLN A 12 -5.20 23.54 9.47
C GLN A 12 -5.65 22.13 9.85
N LEU A 13 -6.43 22.00 10.93
CA LEU A 13 -6.97 20.70 11.34
C LEU A 13 -7.92 20.14 10.30
N GLU A 14 -8.80 20.98 9.76
CA GLU A 14 -9.74 20.55 8.72
C GLU A 14 -9.00 20.13 7.46
N ALA A 15 -7.97 20.87 7.06
CA ALA A 15 -7.16 20.53 5.90
C ALA A 15 -6.44 19.19 6.11
N ALA A 16 -5.89 18.97 7.32
CA ALA A 16 -5.22 17.73 7.66
C ALA A 16 -6.18 16.54 7.62
N ARG A 17 -7.40 16.72 8.15
CA ARG A 17 -8.42 15.67 8.13
C ARG A 17 -8.86 15.35 6.70
N ALA A 18 -9.05 16.37 5.88
CA ALA A 18 -9.42 16.20 4.48
C ALA A 18 -8.32 15.44 3.72
N ALA A 19 -7.05 15.81 3.95
CA ALA A 19 -5.93 15.13 3.32
C ALA A 19 -5.85 13.66 3.75
N ALA A 20 -6.04 13.39 5.03
CA ALA A 20 -6.02 12.03 5.56
C ALA A 20 -7.17 11.19 4.97
N THR A 21 -8.35 11.78 4.84
CA THR A 21 -9.49 11.11 4.24
C THR A 21 -9.24 10.78 2.78
N GLN A 22 -8.69 11.73 2.02
CA GLN A 22 -8.33 11.50 0.63
C GLN A 22 -7.28 10.41 0.48
N ALA A 23 -6.27 10.43 1.35
CA ALA A 23 -5.23 9.40 1.32
C ALA A 23 -5.82 8.01 1.53
N ARG A 24 -6.71 7.88 2.53
CA ARG A 24 -7.36 6.59 2.79
C ARG A 24 -8.21 6.14 1.61
N ARG A 25 -8.94 7.06 0.98
CA ARG A 25 -9.75 6.73 -0.20
C ARG A 25 -8.91 6.27 -1.36
N ARG A 26 -7.79 6.93 -1.61
CA ARG A 26 -6.89 6.55 -2.70
C ARG A 26 -6.29 5.16 -2.47
N ARG A 27 -5.91 4.85 -1.22
CA ARG A 27 -5.38 3.53 -0.89
C ARG A 27 -6.46 2.45 -1.01
N ALA A 28 -7.67 2.74 -0.56
CA ALA A 28 -8.80 1.81 -0.69
C ALA A 28 -9.16 1.60 -2.16
N ASP A 29 -9.13 2.66 -2.96
CA ASP A 29 -9.42 2.58 -4.39
C ASP A 29 -8.40 1.68 -5.11
N LEU A 30 -7.11 1.83 -4.79
CA LEU A 30 -6.09 0.96 -5.37
C LEU A 30 -6.38 -0.51 -5.08
N LYS A 31 -6.67 -0.83 -3.81
CA LYS A 31 -6.98 -2.20 -3.42
C LYS A 31 -8.25 -2.71 -4.09
N GLY A 32 -9.25 -1.85 -4.23
CA GLY A 32 -10.49 -2.19 -4.92
C GLY A 32 -10.28 -2.54 -6.38
N LYS A 33 -9.44 -1.77 -7.07
CA LYS A 33 -9.12 -2.04 -8.47
C LYS A 33 -8.35 -3.35 -8.66
N VAL A 34 -7.46 -3.66 -7.73
CA VAL A 34 -6.76 -4.94 -7.73
C VAL A 34 -7.74 -6.08 -7.50
N ARG A 35 -8.68 -5.89 -6.57
CA ARG A 35 -9.68 -6.91 -6.25
C ARG A 35 -10.58 -7.22 -7.43
N THR A 36 -10.99 -6.23 -8.20
CA THR A 36 -11.88 -6.42 -9.34
C THR A 36 -11.15 -6.87 -10.61
N GLY A 37 -9.82 -6.88 -10.58
CA GLY A 37 -9.02 -7.21 -11.75
C GLY A 37 -8.78 -6.04 -12.70
N GLU A 38 -9.27 -4.85 -12.34
CA GLU A 38 -9.04 -3.65 -13.14
C GLU A 38 -7.56 -3.28 -13.19
N LEU A 39 -6.83 -3.53 -12.09
CA LEU A 39 -5.37 -3.38 -12.05
C LEU A 39 -4.73 -4.72 -11.69
N SER A 40 -3.67 -5.06 -12.41
CA SER A 40 -2.80 -6.17 -12.01
C SER A 40 -1.96 -5.76 -10.81
N LEU A 41 -1.38 -6.72 -10.12
CA LEU A 41 -0.44 -6.43 -9.04
C LEU A 41 0.74 -5.61 -9.55
N ALA A 42 1.27 -5.97 -10.72
CA ALA A 42 2.39 -5.24 -11.31
C ALA A 42 2.04 -3.78 -11.54
N SER A 43 0.87 -3.50 -12.11
CA SER A 43 0.42 -2.12 -12.35
C SER A 43 0.22 -1.37 -11.04
N ALA A 44 -0.32 -2.04 -10.01
CA ALA A 44 -0.52 -1.43 -8.70
C ALA A 44 0.82 -1.05 -8.07
N LEU A 45 1.82 -1.94 -8.14
CA LEU A 45 3.15 -1.66 -7.62
C LEU A 45 3.81 -0.50 -8.37
N ASP A 46 3.66 -0.46 -9.68
CA ASP A 46 4.20 0.64 -10.50
C ASP A 46 3.53 1.97 -10.15
N SER A 47 2.22 1.96 -9.95
CA SER A 47 1.49 3.17 -9.54
C SER A 47 1.97 3.66 -8.19
N ALA A 48 2.22 2.74 -7.27
CA ALA A 48 2.68 3.10 -5.93
C ALA A 48 4.13 3.58 -5.90
N ALA A 49 4.95 3.16 -6.86
CA ALA A 49 6.36 3.52 -6.89
C ALA A 49 6.59 5.02 -7.00
N GLY A 50 5.68 5.74 -7.65
CA GLY A 50 5.79 7.19 -7.81
C GLY A 50 4.80 7.97 -6.96
N ASP A 51 4.16 7.35 -5.98
CA ASP A 51 3.10 7.98 -5.21
C ASP A 51 3.23 7.62 -3.73
N ASP A 52 3.62 8.59 -2.91
CA ASP A 52 3.85 8.40 -1.48
C ASP A 52 2.61 7.90 -0.75
N VAL A 53 1.44 8.34 -1.14
CA VAL A 53 0.19 7.91 -0.51
C VAL A 53 -0.04 6.43 -0.74
N LEU A 54 0.06 6.00 -2.00
CA LEU A 54 -0.13 4.59 -2.37
C LEU A 54 0.99 3.71 -1.83
N ALA A 55 2.20 4.24 -1.76
CA ALA A 55 3.35 3.50 -1.25
C ALA A 55 3.24 3.15 0.24
N HIS A 56 2.32 3.77 0.95
CA HIS A 56 2.05 3.44 2.36
C HIS A 56 1.17 2.21 2.55
N VAL A 57 0.57 1.68 1.50
CA VAL A 57 -0.22 0.45 1.59
C VAL A 57 0.69 -0.70 2.04
N LYS A 58 0.21 -1.50 2.98
CA LYS A 58 0.95 -2.69 3.40
C LYS A 58 0.93 -3.73 2.29
N VAL A 59 2.07 -4.38 2.07
CA VAL A 59 2.19 -5.40 1.02
C VAL A 59 1.16 -6.51 1.24
N VAL A 60 1.01 -6.98 2.48
CA VAL A 60 0.06 -8.06 2.78
C VAL A 60 -1.37 -7.67 2.41
N ASP A 61 -1.76 -6.43 2.66
CA ASP A 61 -3.11 -5.96 2.32
C ASP A 61 -3.34 -5.92 0.82
N LEU A 62 -2.32 -5.50 0.08
CA LEU A 62 -2.39 -5.49 -1.38
C LEU A 62 -2.50 -6.91 -1.95
N LEU A 63 -1.71 -7.84 -1.43
CA LEU A 63 -1.77 -9.24 -1.88
C LEU A 63 -3.11 -9.88 -1.56
N LYS A 64 -3.65 -9.61 -0.38
CA LYS A 64 -4.96 -10.14 0.02
C LYS A 64 -6.11 -9.53 -0.79
N ALA A 65 -5.89 -8.39 -1.43
CA ALA A 65 -6.88 -7.81 -2.32
C ALA A 65 -6.99 -8.56 -3.65
N LEU A 66 -5.94 -9.29 -4.03
CA LEU A 66 -5.98 -10.09 -5.26
C LEU A 66 -7.04 -11.19 -5.16
N PRO A 67 -7.79 -11.44 -6.25
CA PRO A 67 -8.76 -12.54 -6.25
C PRO A 67 -8.06 -13.87 -5.95
N ARG A 68 -8.68 -14.67 -5.10
CA ARG A 68 -8.19 -16.00 -4.74
C ARG A 68 -6.89 -16.03 -3.95
N VAL A 69 -6.40 -14.88 -3.49
CA VAL A 69 -5.23 -14.83 -2.64
C VAL A 69 -5.70 -14.59 -1.20
N GLY A 70 -5.60 -15.61 -0.40
CA GLY A 70 -5.94 -15.52 1.01
C GLY A 70 -4.72 -15.14 1.84
N GLU A 71 -4.95 -15.04 3.14
CA GLU A 71 -3.91 -14.66 4.10
C GLU A 71 -2.73 -15.62 4.08
N LYS A 72 -3.00 -16.92 3.99
CA LYS A 72 -1.93 -17.93 3.99
C LYS A 72 -1.05 -17.83 2.77
N ARG A 73 -1.64 -17.68 1.60
CA ARG A 73 -0.86 -17.55 0.37
C ARG A 73 -0.04 -16.28 0.36
N ALA A 74 -0.65 -15.17 0.81
CA ALA A 74 0.08 -13.92 0.92
C ALA A 74 1.29 -14.05 1.85
N ALA A 75 1.10 -14.67 3.01
CA ALA A 75 2.19 -14.89 3.97
C ALA A 75 3.30 -15.77 3.40
N LEU A 76 2.95 -16.84 2.69
CA LEU A 76 3.93 -17.73 2.09
C LEU A 76 4.77 -17.04 1.02
N VAL A 77 4.13 -16.26 0.16
CA VAL A 77 4.84 -15.52 -0.88
C VAL A 77 5.78 -14.50 -0.26
N MET A 78 5.31 -13.77 0.74
CA MET A 78 6.14 -12.79 1.44
C MET A 78 7.32 -13.46 2.11
N GLU A 79 7.11 -14.60 2.76
CA GLU A 79 8.19 -15.35 3.40
C GLU A 79 9.24 -15.77 2.39
N ARG A 80 8.83 -16.31 1.25
CA ARG A 80 9.77 -16.73 0.19
C ARG A 80 10.60 -15.57 -0.35
N LEU A 81 10.03 -14.38 -0.36
CA LEU A 81 10.69 -13.20 -0.89
C LEU A 81 11.38 -12.36 0.19
N ASP A 82 11.43 -12.87 1.42
CA ASP A 82 12.02 -12.17 2.56
C ASP A 82 11.36 -10.82 2.83
N ILE A 83 10.05 -10.77 2.69
CA ILE A 83 9.28 -9.55 2.97
C ILE A 83 8.68 -9.68 4.35
N ALA A 84 9.01 -8.74 5.25
CA ALA A 84 8.46 -8.73 6.59
C ALA A 84 6.93 -8.55 6.58
N PRO A 85 6.20 -9.19 7.51
CA PRO A 85 4.72 -9.12 7.50
C PRO A 85 4.15 -7.70 7.57
N ASN A 86 4.87 -6.77 8.15
CA ASN A 86 4.42 -5.38 8.30
C ASN A 86 5.03 -4.44 7.25
N ARG A 87 5.69 -4.99 6.22
CA ARG A 87 6.33 -4.18 5.20
C ARG A 87 5.28 -3.43 4.37
N ARG A 88 5.59 -2.16 4.10
CA ARG A 88 4.78 -1.35 3.18
C ARG A 88 5.44 -1.34 1.81
N ILE A 89 4.67 -0.98 0.78
CA ILE A 89 5.19 -0.97 -0.60
C ILE A 89 6.46 -0.13 -0.70
N ARG A 90 6.49 1.03 -0.02
CA ARG A 90 7.65 1.93 -0.04
C ARG A 90 8.94 1.28 0.46
N GLY A 91 8.82 0.25 1.27
CA GLY A 91 9.97 -0.44 1.84
C GLY A 91 10.46 -1.63 1.03
N LEU A 92 9.85 -1.91 -0.11
CA LEU A 92 10.23 -3.05 -0.93
C LEU A 92 11.53 -2.78 -1.69
N GLY A 93 12.43 -3.76 -1.68
CA GLY A 93 13.62 -3.74 -2.49
C GLY A 93 13.30 -4.15 -3.92
N ARG A 94 14.24 -3.86 -4.83
CA ARG A 94 14.08 -4.15 -6.26
C ARG A 94 13.80 -5.64 -6.52
N HIS A 95 14.50 -6.52 -5.83
CA HIS A 95 14.32 -7.97 -6.01
C HIS A 95 12.97 -8.44 -5.47
N GLN A 96 12.50 -7.82 -4.40
CA GLN A 96 11.20 -8.14 -3.81
C GLN A 96 10.07 -7.73 -4.75
N VAL A 97 10.17 -6.54 -5.35
CA VAL A 97 9.19 -6.08 -6.35
C VAL A 97 9.17 -7.03 -7.54
N ALA A 98 10.34 -7.35 -8.07
CA ALA A 98 10.44 -8.26 -9.22
C ALA A 98 9.87 -9.63 -8.89
N GLY A 99 10.14 -10.15 -7.70
CA GLY A 99 9.61 -11.43 -7.25
C GLY A 99 8.09 -11.43 -7.14
N LEU A 100 7.51 -10.37 -6.60
CA LEU A 100 6.06 -10.23 -6.52
C LEU A 100 5.42 -10.17 -7.90
N LYS A 101 6.01 -9.40 -8.80
CA LYS A 101 5.51 -9.30 -10.18
C LYS A 101 5.56 -10.65 -10.88
N ALA A 102 6.65 -11.39 -10.69
CA ALA A 102 6.80 -12.72 -11.30
C ALA A 102 5.78 -13.71 -10.75
N GLU A 103 5.55 -13.68 -9.43
CA GLU A 103 4.63 -14.61 -8.77
C GLU A 103 3.19 -14.46 -9.26
N PHE A 104 2.77 -13.25 -9.61
CA PHE A 104 1.40 -12.96 -9.99
C PHE A 104 1.25 -12.43 -11.42
N SER A 105 2.18 -12.75 -12.29
CA SER A 105 2.23 -12.15 -13.64
C SER A 105 1.42 -12.87 -14.71
N ASP A 106 0.97 -14.05 -14.47
CA ASP A 106 0.39 -14.91 -15.50
C ASP A 106 -1.14 -14.90 -15.47
N ARG A 107 -1.74 -13.75 -15.26
CA ARG A 107 -3.19 -13.68 -15.15
C ARG A 107 -3.80 -12.82 -16.24
#